data_894bedfac80fac1f642a59fc1a05ab09
#
_entry.id   894bedfac80fac1f642a59fc1a05ab09
#
_cell.length_a   1.000
_cell.length_b   1.000
_cell.length_c   1.000
_cell.angle_alpha   90.00
_cell.angle_beta   90.00
_cell.angle_gamma   90.00
#
_symmetry.space_group_name_H-M   'P 1'
#
loop_
_entity.id
_entity.type
_entity.pdbx_description
1 polymer ?
#
loop_
_entity_poly.entity_id
_entity_poly.type
_entity_poly.pdbx_seq_one_letter_code
_entity_poly.pdbx_strand_id
1 'polypeptide(L)'
;MKVKKMLAVFMSVLSLAACILPFSGCGKTVGKVHNKGVKSGAVRDLTEGISKNESASKAPDDEFKAAASSFAAELFKDNYSKGKTTLVSPLSVLTALALVQNGAQGDTLAQLEQALGGLDRDTLNAYMRAYCDFLTESDELKIANSVWTDSSAEAKRAFLQKAVDSYSAQLFSAPLSDPKTVESINSWVKKNTDGMIPKIIEKADRYAVMMLVNAIAFDAKWETPYKRSDIEKLEFTSYSGSKKKTDFMC
;
A
#
# COMPACT_ATOMS: atom_id res chain seq x y z
N MET A 1 13.67 2.55 -32.21
CA MET A 1 12.40 2.36 -31.49
C MET A 1 12.78 2.18 -30.02
N LYS A 2 12.36 3.10 -29.13
CA LYS A 2 12.64 2.95 -27.69
C LYS A 2 11.91 1.69 -27.22
N VAL A 3 12.64 0.70 -26.72
CA VAL A 3 12.06 -0.44 -26.02
C VAL A 3 11.20 0.16 -24.89
N LYS A 4 9.88 -0.01 -24.97
CA LYS A 4 9.01 0.43 -23.87
C LYS A 4 9.41 -0.39 -22.66
N LYS A 5 9.88 0.30 -21.63
CA LYS A 5 10.11 -0.32 -20.32
C LYS A 5 8.82 -1.03 -19.92
N MET A 6 8.91 -2.26 -19.48
CA MET A 6 7.74 -2.96 -18.96
C MET A 6 7.44 -2.34 -17.60
N LEU A 7 6.42 -1.51 -17.56
CA LEU A 7 6.03 -0.74 -16.40
C LEU A 7 4.86 -1.46 -15.75
N ALA A 8 5.09 -2.08 -14.61
CA ALA A 8 4.04 -2.57 -13.74
C ALA A 8 3.84 -1.56 -12.60
N VAL A 9 2.69 -0.91 -12.59
CA VAL A 9 2.31 0.06 -11.55
C VAL A 9 1.14 -0.50 -10.78
N PHE A 10 1.33 -0.68 -9.48
CA PHE A 10 0.31 -1.18 -8.58
C PHE A 10 -0.07 -0.10 -7.57
N MET A 11 -1.36 0.10 -7.41
CA MET A 11 -1.90 1.14 -6.54
C MET A 11 -2.92 0.56 -5.58
N SER A 12 -2.78 0.85 -4.31
CA SER A 12 -3.85 0.65 -3.35
C SER A 12 -4.07 1.90 -2.51
N VAL A 13 -5.31 2.35 -2.46
CA VAL A 13 -5.78 3.40 -1.55
C VAL A 13 -6.89 2.81 -0.72
N LEU A 14 -6.68 2.76 0.58
CA LEU A 14 -7.70 2.34 1.52
C LEU A 14 -8.22 3.55 2.30
N SER A 15 -9.48 3.94 2.04
CA SER A 15 -10.17 4.96 2.82
C SER A 15 -10.94 4.29 3.96
N LEU A 16 -10.53 4.56 5.20
CA LEU A 16 -11.31 4.15 6.36
C LEU A 16 -12.34 5.24 6.67
N ALA A 17 -13.60 4.97 6.35
CA ALA A 17 -14.73 5.67 6.95
C ALA A 17 -14.94 5.06 8.35
N ALA A 18 -14.53 5.77 9.40
CA ALA A 18 -14.78 5.29 10.76
C ALA A 18 -16.27 5.44 11.07
N CYS A 19 -16.95 4.32 11.30
CA CYS A 19 -18.14 4.33 12.14
C CYS A 19 -17.70 4.79 13.54
N ILE A 20 -18.15 5.98 13.96
CA ILE A 20 -17.93 6.49 15.31
C ILE A 20 -18.75 5.62 16.25
N LEU A 21 -18.17 4.55 16.78
CA LEU A 21 -18.67 3.89 17.97
C LEU A 21 -18.07 4.62 19.18
N PRO A 22 -18.87 4.98 20.18
CA PRO A 22 -18.36 5.63 21.39
C PRO A 22 -17.49 4.63 22.16
N PHE A 23 -16.19 4.82 22.11
CA PHE A 23 -15.24 4.08 22.93
C PHE A 23 -15.32 4.58 24.39
N SER A 24 -16.16 3.94 25.21
CA SER A 24 -16.03 3.99 26.65
C SER A 24 -15.01 2.93 27.08
N GLY A 25 -13.76 3.29 27.15
CA GLY A 25 -12.68 2.46 27.64
C GLY A 25 -11.78 3.26 28.56
N CYS A 26 -11.92 3.03 29.87
CA CYS A 26 -11.07 3.57 30.91
C CYS A 26 -9.67 2.94 30.80
N GLY A 27 -8.66 3.69 30.39
CA GLY A 27 -7.28 3.24 30.26
C GLY A 27 -6.30 4.41 30.28
N LYS A 28 -5.31 4.33 31.12
CA LYS A 28 -4.27 5.30 31.50
C LYS A 28 -3.74 6.11 30.30
N THR A 29 -3.63 7.41 30.49
CA THR A 29 -3.11 8.44 29.59
C THR A 29 -1.74 8.08 29.02
N VAL A 30 -1.72 7.57 27.80
CA VAL A 30 -0.52 7.55 26.94
C VAL A 30 -0.50 8.87 26.19
N GLY A 31 0.65 9.55 26.19
CA GLY A 31 0.82 10.93 25.75
C GLY A 31 0.10 11.28 24.45
N LYS A 32 -0.72 12.30 24.55
CA LYS A 32 -1.48 12.88 23.41
C LYS A 32 -0.58 13.80 22.63
N VAL A 33 -0.50 13.63 21.33
CA VAL A 33 0.06 14.64 20.44
C VAL A 33 -0.99 15.76 20.30
N HIS A 34 -0.82 16.87 21.01
CA HIS A 34 -1.76 17.99 20.98
C HIS A 34 -1.71 18.70 19.63
N ASN A 35 -2.79 18.70 18.88
CA ASN A 35 -2.98 19.51 17.70
C ASN A 35 -3.16 20.99 18.10
N LYS A 36 -2.08 21.76 18.16
CA LYS A 36 -2.18 23.23 18.24
C LYS A 36 -2.57 23.78 16.89
N GLY A 37 -3.77 24.35 16.82
CA GLY A 37 -4.37 25.17 15.77
C GLY A 37 -3.67 25.21 14.40
N VAL A 38 -3.99 24.25 13.51
CA VAL A 38 -3.52 24.25 12.12
C VAL A 38 -4.40 25.24 11.34
N LYS A 39 -3.77 26.18 10.62
CA LYS A 39 -4.47 27.01 9.63
C LYS A 39 -5.16 26.09 8.62
N SER A 40 -6.44 26.37 8.33
CA SER A 40 -7.23 25.64 7.32
C SER A 40 -6.40 25.43 6.05
N GLY A 41 -6.26 24.15 5.61
CA GLY A 41 -5.62 23.80 4.35
C GLY A 41 -4.13 23.39 4.43
N ALA A 42 -3.47 23.43 5.60
CA ALA A 42 -2.07 23.05 5.69
C ALA A 42 -1.88 21.56 5.99
N VAL A 43 -1.12 20.86 5.16
CA VAL A 43 -0.59 19.53 5.45
C VAL A 43 0.51 19.66 6.48
N ARG A 44 0.41 18.90 7.56
CA ARG A 44 1.43 18.82 8.60
C ARG A 44 2.08 17.44 8.55
N ASP A 45 3.40 17.41 8.44
CA ASP A 45 4.18 16.18 8.60
C ASP A 45 4.25 15.82 10.10
N LEU A 46 3.82 14.60 10.42
CA LEU A 46 3.88 14.05 11.77
C LEU A 46 5.07 13.13 11.95
N THR A 47 5.78 12.78 10.88
CA THR A 47 6.92 11.85 10.91
C THR A 47 8.09 12.46 11.68
N GLU A 48 8.28 13.79 11.60
CA GLU A 48 9.37 14.51 12.29
C GLU A 48 9.42 14.26 13.81
N GLY A 49 8.30 13.88 14.43
CA GLY A 49 8.23 13.57 15.86
C GLY A 49 8.36 12.10 16.20
N ILE A 50 8.64 11.22 15.22
CA ILE A 50 8.64 9.77 15.39
C ILE A 50 9.88 9.18 14.72
N SER A 51 10.85 8.79 15.53
CA SER A 51 12.03 8.08 15.05
C SER A 51 11.70 6.61 14.79
N LYS A 52 12.25 6.03 13.70
CA LYS A 52 12.15 4.59 13.44
C LYS A 52 12.95 3.86 14.51
N ASN A 53 12.30 2.97 15.24
CA ASN A 53 12.93 2.11 16.21
C ASN A 53 13.42 0.80 15.55
N GLU A 54 14.41 0.16 16.16
CA GLU A 54 14.66 -1.24 15.88
C GLU A 54 13.46 -2.05 16.37
N SER A 55 12.66 -2.55 15.46
CA SER A 55 11.54 -3.44 15.74
C SER A 55 11.90 -4.86 15.33
N ALA A 56 11.17 -5.83 15.86
CA ALA A 56 11.34 -7.21 15.46
C ALA A 56 11.28 -7.33 13.92
N SER A 57 12.25 -8.05 13.37
CA SER A 57 12.37 -8.36 11.95
C SER A 57 12.53 -9.86 11.83
N LYS A 58 11.74 -10.51 10.99
CA LYS A 58 11.78 -11.95 10.76
C LYS A 58 11.92 -12.20 9.26
N ALA A 59 13.01 -12.86 8.86
CA ALA A 59 13.20 -13.21 7.45
C ALA A 59 12.04 -14.08 6.95
N PRO A 60 11.53 -13.86 5.73
CA PRO A 60 10.47 -14.66 5.15
C PRO A 60 10.83 -16.15 5.12
N ASP A 61 10.08 -16.96 5.83
CA ASP A 61 10.17 -18.42 5.89
C ASP A 61 8.95 -19.08 5.21
N ASP A 62 8.81 -20.39 5.34
CA ASP A 62 7.73 -21.13 4.70
C ASP A 62 6.36 -20.81 5.30
N GLU A 63 6.29 -20.40 6.57
CA GLU A 63 5.07 -19.94 7.21
C GLU A 63 4.56 -18.63 6.54
N PHE A 64 5.43 -17.64 6.38
CA PHE A 64 5.10 -16.41 5.68
C PHE A 64 4.74 -16.65 4.22
N LYS A 65 5.52 -17.49 3.52
CA LYS A 65 5.24 -17.82 2.11
C LYS A 65 3.86 -18.47 1.94
N ALA A 66 3.50 -19.39 2.84
CA ALA A 66 2.18 -20.03 2.82
C ALA A 66 1.06 -19.01 3.05
N ALA A 67 1.17 -18.16 4.08
CA ALA A 67 0.21 -17.12 4.40
C ALA A 67 0.04 -16.13 3.24
N ALA A 68 1.13 -15.57 2.73
CA ALA A 68 1.12 -14.60 1.63
C ALA A 68 0.59 -15.21 0.33
N SER A 69 0.91 -16.46 0.03
CA SER A 69 0.42 -17.17 -1.17
C SER A 69 -1.07 -17.46 -1.07
N SER A 70 -1.57 -17.88 0.10
CA SER A 70 -3.00 -18.08 0.35
C SER A 70 -3.78 -16.79 0.15
N PHE A 71 -3.33 -15.69 0.79
CA PHE A 71 -3.91 -14.38 0.61
C PHE A 71 -3.93 -13.93 -0.86
N ALA A 72 -2.81 -14.11 -1.57
CA ALA A 72 -2.70 -13.73 -2.97
C ALA A 72 -3.65 -14.52 -3.88
N ALA A 73 -3.81 -15.83 -3.63
CA ALA A 73 -4.69 -16.69 -4.38
C ALA A 73 -6.17 -16.31 -4.17
N GLU A 74 -6.58 -16.05 -2.93
CA GLU A 74 -7.93 -15.60 -2.60
C GLU A 74 -8.22 -14.23 -3.22
N LEU A 75 -7.32 -13.27 -3.05
CA LEU A 75 -7.44 -11.94 -3.64
C LEU A 75 -7.61 -12.02 -5.17
N PHE A 76 -6.81 -12.84 -5.84
CA PHE A 76 -6.93 -13.04 -7.29
C PHE A 76 -8.27 -13.68 -7.66
N LYS A 77 -8.68 -14.72 -6.94
CA LYS A 77 -9.94 -15.44 -7.18
C LYS A 77 -11.15 -14.52 -7.05
N ASP A 78 -11.17 -13.68 -6.03
CA ASP A 78 -12.29 -12.75 -5.77
C ASP A 78 -12.38 -11.64 -6.82
N ASN A 79 -11.25 -11.27 -7.42
CA ASN A 79 -11.20 -10.22 -8.45
C ASN A 79 -11.23 -10.78 -9.88
N TYR A 80 -11.10 -12.09 -10.06
CA TYR A 80 -11.10 -12.70 -11.38
C TYR A 80 -12.49 -12.66 -12.02
N SER A 81 -12.53 -12.16 -13.25
CA SER A 81 -13.73 -12.19 -14.10
C SER A 81 -13.41 -12.84 -15.43
N LYS A 82 -14.12 -13.91 -15.77
CA LYS A 82 -13.95 -14.63 -17.03
C LYS A 82 -14.07 -13.69 -18.24
N GLY A 83 -13.08 -13.75 -19.13
CA GLY A 83 -13.05 -12.93 -20.34
C GLY A 83 -12.62 -11.47 -20.13
N LYS A 84 -12.18 -11.09 -18.93
CA LYS A 84 -11.60 -9.77 -18.65
C LYS A 84 -10.14 -9.92 -18.21
N THR A 85 -9.33 -8.94 -18.55
CA THR A 85 -7.97 -8.83 -18.01
C THR A 85 -8.07 -8.48 -16.53
N THR A 86 -7.45 -9.29 -15.68
CA THR A 86 -7.36 -9.06 -14.23
C THR A 86 -5.91 -8.83 -13.86
N LEU A 87 -5.65 -7.73 -13.15
CA LEU A 87 -4.34 -7.41 -12.59
C LEU A 87 -4.54 -7.03 -11.13
N VAL A 88 -3.86 -7.71 -10.23
CA VAL A 88 -3.86 -7.42 -8.80
C VAL A 88 -2.43 -7.36 -8.27
N SER A 89 -2.20 -6.56 -7.24
CA SER A 89 -0.94 -6.53 -6.50
C SER A 89 -1.19 -7.03 -5.08
N PRO A 90 -0.99 -8.33 -4.81
CA PRO A 90 -1.18 -8.87 -3.47
C PRO A 90 -0.33 -8.17 -2.41
N LEU A 91 0.91 -7.83 -2.74
CA LEU A 91 1.81 -7.11 -1.83
C LEU A 91 1.24 -5.74 -1.41
N SER A 92 0.71 -4.96 -2.36
CA SER A 92 0.09 -3.67 -2.05
C SER A 92 -1.11 -3.79 -1.12
N VAL A 93 -1.99 -4.76 -1.41
CA VAL A 93 -3.21 -4.95 -0.59
C VAL A 93 -2.84 -5.51 0.79
N LEU A 94 -1.93 -6.49 0.85
CA LEU A 94 -1.42 -7.04 2.10
C LEU A 94 -0.80 -5.94 2.98
N THR A 95 0.06 -5.10 2.42
CA THR A 95 0.70 -4.00 3.15
C THR A 95 -0.32 -3.00 3.68
N ALA A 96 -1.31 -2.60 2.87
CA ALA A 96 -2.33 -1.66 3.30
C ALA A 96 -3.22 -2.24 4.41
N LEU A 97 -3.65 -3.49 4.30
CA LEU A 97 -4.49 -4.15 5.31
C LEU A 97 -3.71 -4.47 6.59
N ALA A 98 -2.44 -4.84 6.48
CA ALA A 98 -1.57 -5.04 7.64
C ALA A 98 -1.30 -3.73 8.40
N LEU A 99 -1.25 -2.59 7.71
CA LEU A 99 -1.26 -1.27 8.37
C LEU A 99 -2.57 -1.03 9.14
N VAL A 100 -3.73 -1.35 8.54
CA VAL A 100 -5.04 -1.24 9.21
C VAL A 100 -5.12 -2.13 10.44
N GLN A 101 -4.60 -3.35 10.36
CA GLN A 101 -4.56 -4.33 11.44
C GLN A 101 -3.89 -3.76 12.71
N ASN A 102 -2.89 -2.88 12.55
CA ASN A 102 -2.24 -2.22 13.69
C ASN A 102 -3.16 -1.26 14.47
N GLY A 103 -4.23 -0.80 13.85
CA GLY A 103 -5.27 0.01 14.51
C GLY A 103 -6.45 -0.80 15.04
N ALA A 104 -6.59 -2.06 14.64
CA ALA A 104 -7.71 -2.92 14.98
C ALA A 104 -7.56 -3.58 16.35
N GLN A 105 -8.72 -3.92 16.97
CA GLN A 105 -8.81 -4.63 18.24
C GLN A 105 -10.01 -5.60 18.23
N GLY A 106 -10.02 -6.57 19.16
CA GLY A 106 -11.12 -7.51 19.32
C GLY A 106 -11.43 -8.30 18.04
N ASP A 107 -12.69 -8.47 17.74
CA ASP A 107 -13.16 -9.29 16.61
C ASP A 107 -12.66 -8.77 15.25
N THR A 108 -12.54 -7.44 15.09
CA THR A 108 -11.98 -6.85 13.85
C THR A 108 -10.53 -7.25 13.65
N LEU A 109 -9.72 -7.27 14.72
CA LEU A 109 -8.34 -7.75 14.64
C LEU A 109 -8.30 -9.22 14.24
N ALA A 110 -9.06 -10.08 14.91
CA ALA A 110 -9.10 -11.51 14.62
C ALA A 110 -9.53 -11.81 13.17
N GLN A 111 -10.52 -11.08 12.65
CA GLN A 111 -10.96 -11.20 11.26
C GLN A 111 -9.86 -10.77 10.26
N LEU A 112 -9.13 -9.70 10.57
CA LEU A 112 -8.01 -9.25 9.73
C LEU A 112 -6.86 -10.26 9.76
N GLU A 113 -6.49 -10.78 10.93
CA GLU A 113 -5.47 -11.83 11.04
C GLU A 113 -5.82 -13.06 10.19
N GLN A 114 -7.06 -13.51 10.28
CA GLN A 114 -7.53 -14.62 9.45
C GLN A 114 -7.48 -14.29 7.95
N ALA A 115 -7.97 -13.12 7.56
CA ALA A 115 -8.01 -12.71 6.14
C ALA A 115 -6.61 -12.50 5.54
N LEU A 116 -5.61 -12.12 6.37
CA LEU A 116 -4.24 -11.88 5.94
C LEU A 116 -3.33 -13.12 6.00
N GLY A 117 -3.92 -14.32 6.09
CA GLY A 117 -3.19 -15.58 6.02
C GLY A 117 -2.99 -16.29 7.36
N GLY A 118 -3.68 -15.84 8.43
CA GLY A 118 -3.71 -16.51 9.73
C GLY A 118 -2.54 -16.17 10.66
N LEU A 119 -1.66 -15.26 10.27
CA LEU A 119 -0.57 -14.78 11.13
C LEU A 119 -1.08 -13.74 12.12
N ASP A 120 -0.60 -13.80 13.37
CA ASP A 120 -0.87 -12.72 14.31
C ASP A 120 -0.19 -11.41 13.85
N ARG A 121 -0.74 -10.29 14.33
CA ARG A 121 -0.31 -8.95 13.91
C ARG A 121 1.18 -8.68 14.08
N ASP A 122 1.77 -9.07 15.22
CA ASP A 122 3.17 -8.76 15.50
C ASP A 122 4.12 -9.62 14.66
N THR A 123 3.77 -10.88 14.43
CA THR A 123 4.45 -11.79 13.52
C THR A 123 4.38 -11.29 12.07
N LEU A 124 3.20 -10.88 11.61
CA LEU A 124 3.05 -10.32 10.25
C LEU A 124 3.86 -9.02 10.09
N ASN A 125 3.85 -8.12 11.08
CA ASN A 125 4.66 -6.91 11.07
C ASN A 125 6.16 -7.20 10.94
N ALA A 126 6.66 -8.22 11.65
CA ALA A 126 8.06 -8.61 11.60
C ALA A 126 8.47 -9.14 10.21
N TYR A 127 7.63 -9.97 9.60
CA TYR A 127 7.83 -10.44 8.22
C TYR A 127 7.75 -9.31 7.20
N MET A 128 6.73 -8.45 7.30
CA MET A 128 6.53 -7.35 6.34
C MET A 128 7.71 -6.38 6.36
N ARG A 129 8.26 -6.09 7.54
CA ARG A 129 9.46 -5.27 7.66
C ARG A 129 10.63 -5.88 6.89
N ALA A 130 11.02 -7.13 7.20
CA ALA A 130 12.12 -7.81 6.54
C ALA A 130 11.92 -7.94 5.04
N TYR A 131 10.69 -8.28 4.63
CA TYR A 131 10.36 -8.49 3.23
C TYR A 131 10.39 -7.20 2.42
N CYS A 132 9.83 -6.11 2.95
CA CYS A 132 9.89 -4.82 2.27
C CYS A 132 11.31 -4.26 2.23
N ASP A 133 12.08 -4.37 3.31
CA ASP A 133 13.48 -3.95 3.34
C ASP A 133 14.29 -4.73 2.27
N PHE A 134 14.15 -6.06 2.20
CA PHE A 134 14.78 -6.90 1.15
C PHE A 134 14.38 -6.51 -0.27
N LEU A 135 13.09 -6.31 -0.52
CA LEU A 135 12.59 -5.96 -1.86
C LEU A 135 13.06 -4.58 -2.34
N THR A 136 13.38 -3.69 -1.43
CA THR A 136 13.82 -2.31 -1.75
C THR A 136 15.34 -2.13 -1.68
N GLU A 137 16.12 -3.23 -1.55
CA GLU A 137 17.58 -3.18 -1.65
C GLU A 137 18.07 -2.76 -3.03
N SER A 138 17.28 -3.05 -4.08
CA SER A 138 17.54 -2.56 -5.43
C SER A 138 16.69 -1.33 -5.75
N ASP A 139 17.19 -0.45 -6.63
CA ASP A 139 16.45 0.74 -7.10
C ASP A 139 15.29 0.39 -8.05
N GLU A 140 15.14 -0.87 -8.43
CA GLU A 140 14.16 -1.34 -9.41
C GLU A 140 12.74 -1.40 -8.86
N LEU A 141 12.59 -1.67 -7.55
CA LEU A 141 11.32 -1.72 -6.87
C LEU A 141 11.23 -0.64 -5.80
N LYS A 142 10.23 0.21 -5.90
CA LYS A 142 9.92 1.25 -4.92
C LYS A 142 8.62 0.91 -4.22
N ILE A 143 8.68 0.88 -2.90
CA ILE A 143 7.52 0.71 -2.03
C ILE A 143 7.41 1.94 -1.16
N ALA A 144 6.29 2.66 -1.25
CA ALA A 144 6.05 3.84 -0.46
C ALA A 144 4.74 3.73 0.29
N ASN A 145 4.78 3.99 1.59
CA ASN A 145 3.63 3.96 2.48
C ASN A 145 3.41 5.31 3.13
N SER A 146 2.17 5.76 3.22
CA SER A 146 1.82 6.93 4.00
C SER A 146 0.47 6.80 4.70
N VAL A 147 0.37 7.46 5.85
CA VAL A 147 -0.84 7.57 6.64
C VAL A 147 -1.23 9.05 6.69
N TRP A 148 -2.44 9.35 6.24
CA TRP A 148 -3.03 10.68 6.25
C TRP A 148 -4.20 10.69 7.21
N THR A 149 -4.09 11.44 8.30
CA THR A 149 -5.15 11.58 9.29
C THR A 149 -5.87 12.90 9.09
N ASP A 150 -7.20 12.89 9.23
CA ASP A 150 -7.93 14.16 9.23
C ASP A 150 -7.47 15.05 10.39
N SER A 151 -7.38 16.34 10.14
CA SER A 151 -6.90 17.31 11.15
C SER A 151 -7.81 17.43 12.36
N SER A 152 -9.07 16.98 12.27
CA SER A 152 -10.03 16.88 13.37
C SER A 152 -9.92 15.57 14.16
N ALA A 153 -9.19 14.58 13.63
CA ALA A 153 -9.00 13.27 14.25
C ALA A 153 -7.63 13.17 14.94
N GLU A 154 -7.58 12.39 16.00
CA GLU A 154 -6.35 12.12 16.73
C GLU A 154 -5.95 10.65 16.57
N ALA A 155 -4.81 10.42 15.91
CA ALA A 155 -4.25 9.09 15.78
C ALA A 155 -3.42 8.74 17.04
N LYS A 156 -3.58 7.52 17.54
CA LYS A 156 -2.79 7.05 18.68
C LYS A 156 -1.31 6.95 18.30
N ARG A 157 -0.43 7.52 19.14
CA ARG A 157 1.02 7.49 18.91
C ARG A 157 1.54 6.06 18.71
N ALA A 158 1.03 5.08 19.43
CA ALA A 158 1.44 3.67 19.27
C ALA A 158 1.16 3.13 17.86
N PHE A 159 0.02 3.49 17.24
CA PHE A 159 -0.28 3.16 15.86
C PHE A 159 0.68 3.83 14.89
N LEU A 160 0.91 5.14 15.06
CA LEU A 160 1.84 5.89 14.20
C LEU A 160 3.26 5.34 14.30
N GLN A 161 3.71 4.98 15.50
CA GLN A 161 5.01 4.37 15.73
C GLN A 161 5.14 3.03 14.99
N LYS A 162 4.12 2.15 15.08
CA LYS A 162 4.11 0.87 14.35
C LYS A 162 4.14 1.07 12.82
N ALA A 163 3.42 2.08 12.32
CA ALA A 163 3.44 2.40 10.89
C ALA A 163 4.84 2.82 10.41
N VAL A 164 5.58 3.59 11.22
CA VAL A 164 6.96 3.96 10.92
C VAL A 164 7.89 2.75 11.05
N ASP A 165 7.81 2.01 12.17
CA ASP A 165 8.74 0.93 12.49
C ASP A 165 8.67 -0.23 11.50
N SER A 166 7.47 -0.69 11.16
CA SER A 166 7.28 -1.91 10.36
C SER A 166 7.08 -1.65 8.86
N TYR A 167 6.63 -0.44 8.48
CA TYR A 167 6.27 -0.14 7.09
C TYR A 167 7.00 1.08 6.52
N SER A 168 7.89 1.70 7.29
CA SER A 168 8.58 2.95 6.90
C SER A 168 7.61 4.02 6.39
N ALA A 169 6.40 4.07 6.96
CA ALA A 169 5.35 4.96 6.50
C ALA A 169 5.64 6.41 6.88
N GLN A 170 5.39 7.32 5.94
CA GLN A 170 5.32 8.75 6.23
C GLN A 170 3.94 9.12 6.78
N LEU A 171 3.91 10.04 7.73
CA LEU A 171 2.71 10.35 8.49
C LEU A 171 2.32 11.81 8.30
N PHE A 172 1.06 12.04 7.96
CA PHE A 172 0.55 13.38 7.69
C PHE A 172 -0.77 13.63 8.41
N SER A 173 -1.00 14.88 8.81
CA SER A 173 -2.29 15.38 9.26
C SER A 173 -2.73 16.54 8.36
N ALA A 174 -3.96 16.46 7.84
CA ALA A 174 -4.52 17.45 6.94
C ALA A 174 -6.06 17.36 6.94
N PRO A 175 -6.78 18.45 6.56
CA PRO A 175 -8.21 18.35 6.33
C PRO A 175 -8.47 17.50 5.08
N LEU A 176 -8.84 16.22 5.26
CA LEU A 176 -8.93 15.25 4.17
C LEU A 176 -9.96 15.62 3.10
N SER A 177 -11.01 16.38 3.47
CA SER A 177 -12.02 16.87 2.54
C SER A 177 -11.56 18.05 1.66
N ASP A 178 -10.39 18.65 1.97
CA ASP A 178 -9.85 19.77 1.19
C ASP A 178 -9.23 19.27 -0.13
N PRO A 179 -9.61 19.82 -1.29
CA PRO A 179 -8.97 19.48 -2.57
C PRO A 179 -7.44 19.63 -2.58
N LYS A 180 -6.88 20.58 -1.81
CA LYS A 180 -5.44 20.74 -1.68
C LYS A 180 -4.76 19.57 -0.99
N THR A 181 -5.46 18.90 -0.08
CA THR A 181 -4.97 17.66 0.52
C THR A 181 -4.90 16.54 -0.52
N VAL A 182 -5.91 16.42 -1.39
CA VAL A 182 -5.92 15.48 -2.51
C VAL A 182 -4.73 15.74 -3.45
N GLU A 183 -4.45 17.00 -3.78
CA GLU A 183 -3.29 17.39 -4.58
C GLU A 183 -1.97 17.01 -3.88
N SER A 184 -1.89 17.20 -2.57
CA SER A 184 -0.71 16.84 -1.77
C SER A 184 -0.48 15.33 -1.74
N ILE A 185 -1.54 14.52 -1.58
CA ILE A 185 -1.47 13.06 -1.67
C ILE A 185 -0.96 12.62 -3.06
N ASN A 186 -1.54 13.15 -4.13
CA ASN A 186 -1.11 12.84 -5.49
C ASN A 186 0.34 13.25 -5.75
N SER A 187 0.75 14.42 -5.26
CA SER A 187 2.14 14.91 -5.37
C SER A 187 3.11 14.01 -4.61
N TRP A 188 2.72 13.55 -3.40
CA TRP A 188 3.50 12.62 -2.61
C TRP A 188 3.69 11.28 -3.36
N VAL A 189 2.62 10.70 -3.90
CA VAL A 189 2.69 9.46 -4.68
C VAL A 189 3.57 9.64 -5.91
N LYS A 190 3.36 10.72 -6.68
CA LYS A 190 4.17 11.02 -7.87
C LYS A 190 5.66 11.10 -7.53
N LYS A 191 6.02 11.78 -6.43
CA LYS A 191 7.40 11.90 -5.96
C LYS A 191 8.00 10.54 -5.59
N ASN A 192 7.26 9.71 -4.86
CA ASN A 192 7.76 8.41 -4.37
C ASN A 192 7.71 7.28 -5.41
N THR A 193 7.21 7.56 -6.60
CA THR A 193 7.16 6.63 -7.74
C THR A 193 7.88 7.16 -8.98
N ASP A 194 8.79 8.12 -8.82
CA ASP A 194 9.53 8.78 -9.91
C ASP A 194 8.61 9.29 -11.04
N GLY A 195 7.44 9.74 -10.69
CA GLY A 195 6.45 10.24 -11.62
C GLY A 195 5.65 9.17 -12.36
N MET A 196 5.89 7.89 -12.10
CA MET A 196 5.18 6.78 -12.74
C MET A 196 3.69 6.77 -12.41
N ILE A 197 3.32 7.18 -11.19
CA ILE A 197 1.93 7.34 -10.76
C ILE A 197 1.66 8.84 -10.57
N PRO A 198 1.15 9.54 -11.57
CA PRO A 198 0.92 10.98 -11.47
C PRO A 198 -0.27 11.35 -10.59
N LYS A 199 -1.23 10.42 -10.45
CA LYS A 199 -2.47 10.63 -9.70
C LYS A 199 -3.03 9.30 -9.22
N ILE A 200 -3.41 9.23 -7.93
CA ILE A 200 -3.97 8.03 -7.29
C ILE A 200 -5.42 8.23 -6.83
N ILE A 201 -5.80 9.47 -6.50
CA ILE A 201 -7.16 9.81 -6.08
C ILE A 201 -7.64 11.08 -6.78
N GLU A 202 -8.95 11.18 -7.00
CA GLU A 202 -9.60 12.37 -7.55
C GLU A 202 -10.25 13.24 -6.47
N LYS A 203 -10.81 12.59 -5.47
CA LYS A 203 -11.45 13.22 -4.32
C LYS A 203 -11.34 12.29 -3.11
N ALA A 204 -11.26 12.85 -1.93
CA ALA A 204 -11.43 12.11 -0.68
C ALA A 204 -12.91 12.09 -0.27
N ASP A 205 -13.30 11.04 0.45
CA ASP A 205 -14.59 11.02 1.11
C ASP A 205 -14.60 12.08 2.22
N ARG A 206 -15.64 12.90 2.27
CA ARG A 206 -15.79 13.96 3.28
C ARG A 206 -15.88 13.45 4.71
N TYR A 207 -16.18 12.18 4.90
CA TYR A 207 -16.27 11.52 6.21
C TYR A 207 -15.01 10.70 6.53
N ALA A 208 -14.03 10.68 5.64
CA ALA A 208 -12.79 9.97 5.90
C ALA A 208 -12.05 10.62 7.08
N VAL A 209 -11.72 9.83 8.08
CA VAL A 209 -10.90 10.25 9.24
C VAL A 209 -9.45 9.85 9.07
N MET A 210 -9.18 8.88 8.19
CA MET A 210 -7.85 8.39 7.87
C MET A 210 -7.82 7.84 6.44
N MET A 211 -6.71 8.06 5.76
CA MET A 211 -6.39 7.44 4.48
C MET A 211 -5.02 6.79 4.57
N LEU A 212 -4.94 5.53 4.17
CA LEU A 212 -3.71 4.77 4.04
C LEU A 212 -3.39 4.68 2.54
N VAL A 213 -2.19 5.08 2.18
CA VAL A 213 -1.74 5.08 0.78
C VAL A 213 -0.51 4.19 0.68
N ASN A 214 -0.62 3.16 -0.12
CA ASN A 214 0.50 2.35 -0.57
C ASN A 214 0.68 2.54 -2.07
N ALA A 215 1.92 2.76 -2.49
CA ALA A 215 2.29 2.84 -3.90
C ALA A 215 3.50 1.93 -4.14
N ILE A 216 3.38 1.07 -5.14
CA ILE A 216 4.47 0.20 -5.60
C ILE A 216 4.76 0.54 -7.06
N ALA A 217 6.02 0.81 -7.36
CA ALA A 217 6.50 1.06 -8.71
C ALA A 217 7.69 0.14 -9.02
N PHE A 218 7.60 -0.56 -10.14
CA PHE A 218 8.63 -1.47 -10.61
C PHE A 218 9.15 -1.00 -11.96
N ASP A 219 10.44 -0.70 -12.05
CA ASP A 219 11.14 -0.28 -13.29
C ASP A 219 12.45 -1.06 -13.44
N ALA A 220 12.38 -2.22 -14.06
CA ALA A 220 13.53 -3.07 -14.31
C ALA A 220 13.73 -3.33 -15.81
N LYS A 221 14.93 -3.75 -16.16
CA LYS A 221 15.26 -4.24 -17.48
C LYS A 221 15.31 -5.77 -17.44
N TRP A 222 15.00 -6.38 -18.58
CA TRP A 222 15.28 -7.80 -18.73
C TRP A 222 16.80 -8.03 -18.61
N GLU A 223 17.20 -9.10 -17.94
CA GLU A 223 18.61 -9.52 -17.87
C GLU A 223 19.21 -9.67 -19.26
N THR A 224 18.46 -10.31 -20.16
CA THR A 224 18.79 -10.36 -21.59
C THR A 224 17.74 -9.55 -22.36
N PRO A 225 18.04 -8.31 -22.77
CA PRO A 225 17.09 -7.49 -23.52
C PRO A 225 16.77 -8.09 -24.88
N TYR A 226 15.49 -8.16 -25.24
CA TYR A 226 15.06 -8.56 -26.58
C TYR A 226 15.54 -7.57 -27.63
N LYS A 227 16.12 -8.08 -28.72
CA LYS A 227 16.50 -7.32 -29.89
C LYS A 227 15.31 -7.28 -30.86
N ARG A 228 15.39 -6.39 -31.87
CA ARG A 228 14.35 -6.31 -32.89
C ARG A 228 14.24 -7.60 -33.74
N SER A 229 15.36 -8.35 -33.88
CA SER A 229 15.38 -9.67 -34.49
C SER A 229 14.61 -10.74 -33.77
N ASP A 230 14.36 -10.53 -32.47
CA ASP A 230 13.69 -11.50 -31.59
C ASP A 230 12.16 -11.23 -31.54
N ILE A 231 11.66 -10.39 -32.47
CA ILE A 231 10.24 -10.04 -32.55
C ILE A 231 9.66 -10.64 -33.84
N GLU A 232 8.72 -11.56 -33.66
CA GLU A 232 8.02 -12.22 -34.77
C GLU A 232 6.53 -11.89 -34.75
N LYS A 233 5.92 -11.83 -35.94
CA LYS A 233 4.47 -11.68 -36.08
C LYS A 233 3.80 -13.04 -36.12
N LEU A 234 3.23 -13.43 -34.96
CA LEU A 234 2.51 -14.69 -34.82
C LEU A 234 1.01 -14.44 -34.64
N GLU A 235 0.22 -15.49 -34.86
CA GLU A 235 -1.22 -15.44 -34.63
C GLU A 235 -1.53 -15.62 -33.15
N PHE A 236 -2.19 -14.64 -32.54
CA PHE A 236 -2.75 -14.70 -31.20
C PHE A 236 -4.24 -15.01 -31.28
N THR A 237 -4.67 -16.06 -30.58
CA THR A 237 -6.09 -16.38 -30.43
C THR A 237 -6.58 -15.86 -29.07
N SER A 238 -7.53 -14.92 -29.09
CA SER A 238 -8.14 -14.39 -27.87
C SER A 238 -9.03 -15.43 -27.18
N TYR A 239 -9.39 -15.17 -25.92
CA TYR A 239 -10.36 -16.00 -25.18
C TYR A 239 -11.68 -16.21 -25.92
N SER A 240 -12.17 -15.21 -26.69
CA SER A 240 -13.39 -15.29 -27.50
C SER A 240 -13.21 -16.09 -28.82
N GLY A 241 -12.03 -16.63 -29.08
CA GLY A 241 -11.70 -17.34 -30.33
C GLY A 241 -11.32 -16.39 -31.48
N SER A 242 -11.32 -15.08 -31.26
CA SER A 242 -10.89 -14.10 -32.27
C SER A 242 -9.38 -14.19 -32.49
N LYS A 243 -8.95 -14.24 -33.77
CA LYS A 243 -7.58 -14.37 -34.18
C LYS A 243 -7.01 -13.02 -34.66
N LYS A 244 -5.83 -12.67 -34.21
CA LYS A 244 -5.15 -11.43 -34.61
C LYS A 244 -3.64 -11.69 -34.69
N LYS A 245 -3.02 -11.23 -35.79
CA LYS A 245 -1.55 -11.18 -35.85
C LYS A 245 -1.04 -10.05 -34.95
N THR A 246 -0.10 -10.37 -34.08
CA THR A 246 0.54 -9.42 -33.17
C THR A 246 2.03 -9.76 -33.03
N ASP A 247 2.79 -8.81 -32.53
CA ASP A 247 4.22 -8.98 -32.30
C ASP A 247 4.45 -9.79 -31.01
N PHE A 248 5.21 -10.89 -31.13
CA PHE A 248 5.68 -11.71 -30.02
C PHE A 248 7.18 -11.51 -29.85
N MET A 249 7.62 -11.52 -28.61
CA MET A 249 9.03 -11.65 -28.24
C MET A 249 9.33 -13.15 -28.14
N CYS A 250 10.23 -13.66 -28.99
CA CYS A 250 10.61 -15.08 -29.12
C CYS A 250 12.05 -15.30 -28.70
#